data_78ba742e49c6349313fdf284cb3e65db
#
_entry.id   78ba742e49c6349313fdf284cb3e65db
#
_cell.length_a   1.000
_cell.length_b   1.000
_cell.length_c   1.000
_cell.angle_alpha   90.00
_cell.angle_beta   90.00
_cell.angle_gamma   90.00
#
_symmetry.space_group_name_H-M   'P 1'
#
loop_
_entity.id
_entity.type
_entity.pdbx_description
1 polymer ?
#
loop_
_entity_poly.entity_id
_entity_poly.type
_entity_poly.pdbx_seq_one_letter_code
_entity_poly.pdbx_strand_id
1 'polypeptide(L)'
;MRTGCSYCSIQTFYTNGKIAVESNLAEKLEAIPLDPDKNYHIGSGQSSDSLAIGNTNGVLDAQLDFARKNSNIILEFKTKSKNIKYLLNADVPPNIFVSWSMNPQLFIDHEEHGTASLEQRLAAARALADSGILVGFHFHPIVNYQGWKKDYRYLVQKVLAMFSPSEVGLVSLGTLTFIKPLIQKLRMSGIDSKVLQIPMDKAAGKKSYPKSTKKKIFQMVWNEFRPWHGKVFFYMCMEEREIWDAVFGNCYENNSEFETALFQHVSGKMSHAQ
;
A
#
# COMPACT_ATOMS: atom_id res chain seq x y z
N MET A 1 -6.39 13.41 -15.62
CA MET A 1 -7.21 13.17 -14.39
C MET A 1 -6.26 13.36 -13.20
N ARG A 2 -6.49 14.35 -12.33
CA ARG A 2 -5.65 14.54 -11.15
C ARG A 2 -6.15 13.61 -10.05
N THR A 3 -5.44 12.53 -9.79
CA THR A 3 -5.55 11.85 -8.50
C THR A 3 -4.87 12.73 -7.47
N GLY A 4 -5.61 13.29 -6.54
CA GLY A 4 -5.09 14.26 -5.58
C GLY A 4 -5.59 13.95 -4.19
N CYS A 5 -4.94 12.99 -3.48
CA CYS A 5 -5.21 12.85 -2.06
C CYS A 5 -4.76 14.11 -1.33
N SER A 6 -5.65 14.79 -0.61
CA SER A 6 -5.39 16.06 0.07
C SER A 6 -4.18 16.00 1.03
N TYR A 7 -3.92 14.83 1.61
CA TYR A 7 -2.84 14.56 2.55
C TYR A 7 -1.53 14.07 1.88
N CYS A 8 -1.50 13.96 0.54
CA CYS A 8 -0.35 13.38 -0.16
C CYS A 8 0.83 14.36 -0.20
N SER A 9 1.93 14.01 0.45
CA SER A 9 3.17 14.80 0.45
C SER A 9 3.80 14.94 -0.94
N ILE A 10 3.53 14.01 -1.85
CA ILE A 10 4.07 14.02 -3.23
C ILE A 10 3.61 15.24 -4.01
N GLN A 11 2.43 15.77 -3.74
CA GLN A 11 1.93 17.02 -4.35
C GLN A 11 2.89 18.22 -4.14
N THR A 12 3.72 18.17 -3.12
CA THR A 12 4.68 19.23 -2.84
C THR A 12 5.91 19.18 -3.73
N PHE A 13 6.16 18.07 -4.40
CA PHE A 13 7.27 17.86 -5.33
C PHE A 13 6.84 18.04 -6.79
N TYR A 14 5.62 17.66 -7.14
CA TYR A 14 5.08 17.70 -8.50
C TYR A 14 3.96 18.74 -8.61
N THR A 15 4.34 19.99 -8.84
CA THR A 15 3.41 21.13 -8.83
C THR A 15 2.90 21.54 -10.22
N ASN A 16 3.49 21.02 -11.29
CA ASN A 16 3.19 21.42 -12.66
C ASN A 16 1.96 20.74 -13.28
N GLY A 17 1.33 19.81 -12.57
CA GLY A 17 0.15 19.08 -13.03
C GLY A 17 0.39 18.12 -14.20
N LYS A 18 1.64 17.79 -14.52
CA LYS A 18 2.03 16.85 -15.57
C LYS A 18 2.25 15.45 -14.98
N ILE A 19 1.95 14.44 -15.78
CA ILE A 19 2.37 13.06 -15.53
C ILE A 19 3.56 12.82 -16.45
N ALA A 20 4.70 12.46 -15.84
CA ALA A 20 5.88 12.01 -16.57
C ALA A 20 5.90 10.50 -16.60
N VAL A 21 6.09 9.91 -17.77
CA VAL A 21 6.24 8.47 -17.97
C VAL A 21 7.63 8.25 -18.51
N GLU A 22 8.36 7.32 -17.89
CA GLU A 22 9.72 6.97 -18.31
C GLU A 22 9.68 6.26 -19.67
N SER A 23 10.38 6.80 -20.65
CA SER A 23 10.39 6.25 -22.02
C SER A 23 11.33 5.05 -22.20
N ASN A 24 12.35 4.93 -21.35
CA ASN A 24 13.33 3.86 -21.37
C ASN A 24 13.31 3.02 -20.08
N LEU A 25 12.12 2.76 -19.55
CA LEU A 25 11.96 2.03 -18.28
C LEU A 25 12.58 0.63 -18.34
N ALA A 26 12.42 -0.09 -19.43
CA ALA A 26 12.98 -1.43 -19.60
C ALA A 26 14.51 -1.45 -19.43
N GLU A 27 15.23 -0.53 -20.09
CA GLU A 27 16.68 -0.40 -19.97
C GLU A 27 17.11 -0.04 -18.55
N LYS A 28 16.35 0.84 -17.89
CA LYS A 28 16.64 1.23 -16.51
C LYS A 28 16.41 0.10 -15.51
N LEU A 29 15.37 -0.71 -15.71
CA LEU A 29 15.12 -1.89 -14.89
C LEU A 29 16.22 -2.95 -15.08
N GLU A 30 16.63 -3.21 -16.31
CA GLU A 30 17.73 -4.13 -16.62
C GLU A 30 19.09 -3.67 -16.04
N ALA A 31 19.30 -2.37 -15.89
CA ALA A 31 20.51 -1.82 -15.31
C ALA A 31 20.55 -1.87 -13.76
N ILE A 32 19.47 -2.32 -13.09
CA ILE A 32 19.46 -2.46 -11.63
C ILE A 32 20.39 -3.61 -11.23
N PRO A 33 21.43 -3.35 -10.40
CA PRO A 33 22.37 -4.39 -9.97
C PRO A 33 21.72 -5.25 -8.89
N LEU A 34 21.01 -6.30 -9.26
CA LEU A 34 20.47 -7.29 -8.34
C LEU A 34 21.55 -8.34 -8.03
N ASP A 35 21.76 -8.59 -6.75
CA ASP A 35 22.61 -9.69 -6.27
C ASP A 35 21.80 -10.99 -6.35
N PRO A 36 22.23 -12.00 -7.11
CA PRO A 36 21.48 -13.24 -7.30
C PRO A 36 21.28 -14.05 -6.00
N ASP A 37 22.14 -13.84 -5.01
CA ASP A 37 22.07 -14.52 -3.71
C ASP A 37 21.16 -13.81 -2.70
N LYS A 38 20.52 -12.70 -3.10
CA LYS A 38 19.61 -11.93 -2.26
C LYS A 38 18.19 -11.90 -2.81
N ASN A 39 17.23 -11.88 -1.92
CA ASN A 39 15.84 -11.68 -2.25
C ASN A 39 15.44 -10.21 -2.10
N TYR A 40 14.57 -9.74 -3.00
CA TYR A 40 14.14 -8.35 -3.01
C TYR A 40 12.62 -8.24 -3.07
N HIS A 41 12.05 -7.38 -2.22
CA HIS A 41 10.69 -6.88 -2.38
C HIS A 41 10.76 -5.49 -3.01
N ILE A 42 10.30 -5.38 -4.24
CA ILE A 42 10.32 -4.14 -5.03
C ILE A 42 8.89 -3.62 -5.17
N GLY A 43 8.61 -2.45 -4.57
CA GLY A 43 7.31 -1.82 -4.69
C GLY A 43 7.30 -0.74 -5.77
N SER A 44 6.40 -0.82 -6.73
CA SER A 44 6.06 0.29 -7.60
C SER A 44 4.91 1.11 -7.02
N GLY A 45 4.77 2.38 -7.39
CA GLY A 45 3.66 3.22 -6.92
C GLY A 45 3.90 3.96 -5.60
N GLN A 46 5.11 3.98 -5.08
CA GLN A 46 5.46 4.74 -3.86
C GLN A 46 5.31 6.26 -4.06
N SER A 47 5.67 6.76 -5.26
CA SER A 47 5.56 8.16 -5.64
C SER A 47 4.56 8.41 -6.77
N SER A 48 3.78 7.40 -7.13
CA SER A 48 2.80 7.41 -8.21
C SER A 48 1.70 6.38 -7.91
N ASP A 49 0.87 6.06 -8.89
CA ASP A 49 -0.06 4.93 -8.84
C ASP A 49 0.30 3.97 -9.97
N SER A 50 0.60 2.73 -9.64
CA SER A 50 1.13 1.74 -10.58
C SER A 50 0.18 1.42 -11.73
N LEU A 51 -1.14 1.51 -11.52
CA LEU A 51 -2.15 1.07 -12.48
C LEU A 51 -3.00 2.19 -13.06
N ALA A 52 -2.93 3.42 -12.51
CA ALA A 52 -3.85 4.50 -12.89
C ALA A 52 -3.81 4.83 -14.40
N ILE A 53 -2.64 4.76 -15.02
CA ILE A 53 -2.45 5.07 -16.44
C ILE A 53 -2.40 3.82 -17.34
N GLY A 54 -2.58 2.63 -16.77
CA GLY A 54 -2.46 1.35 -17.49
C GLY A 54 -1.07 1.13 -18.07
N ASN A 55 -1.00 0.43 -19.20
CA ASN A 55 0.25 0.15 -19.89
C ASN A 55 0.70 1.27 -20.85
N THR A 56 0.58 2.52 -20.42
CA THR A 56 1.03 3.67 -21.23
C THR A 56 2.54 3.58 -21.48
N ASN A 57 2.96 3.70 -22.75
CA ASN A 57 4.35 3.54 -23.18
C ASN A 57 5.03 2.22 -22.77
N GLY A 58 4.26 1.15 -22.57
CA GLY A 58 4.81 -0.16 -22.22
C GLY A 58 5.34 -0.27 -20.80
N VAL A 59 4.92 0.62 -19.86
CA VAL A 59 5.44 0.63 -18.48
C VAL A 59 5.12 -0.65 -17.71
N LEU A 60 3.96 -1.26 -17.96
CA LEU A 60 3.61 -2.54 -17.34
C LEU A 60 4.34 -3.70 -18.04
N ASP A 61 4.46 -3.67 -19.38
CA ASP A 61 5.27 -4.68 -20.11
C ASP A 61 6.68 -4.75 -19.56
N ALA A 62 7.35 -3.62 -19.44
CA ALA A 62 8.72 -3.54 -18.92
C ALA A 62 8.84 -4.11 -17.48
N GLN A 63 7.83 -3.85 -16.63
CA GLN A 63 7.82 -4.34 -15.24
C GLN A 63 7.51 -5.84 -15.17
N LEU A 64 6.59 -6.35 -16.00
CA LEU A 64 6.32 -7.80 -16.10
C LEU A 64 7.56 -8.55 -16.59
N ASP A 65 8.22 -8.04 -17.63
CA ASP A 65 9.43 -8.65 -18.18
C ASP A 65 10.59 -8.65 -17.18
N PHE A 66 10.73 -7.56 -16.43
CA PHE A 66 11.72 -7.47 -15.35
C PHE A 66 11.45 -8.52 -14.26
N ALA A 67 10.21 -8.68 -13.84
CA ALA A 67 9.84 -9.71 -12.86
C ALA A 67 10.07 -11.13 -13.42
N ARG A 68 9.73 -11.38 -14.66
CA ARG A 68 9.91 -12.67 -15.33
C ARG A 68 11.38 -13.09 -15.43
N LYS A 69 12.28 -12.12 -15.65
CA LYS A 69 13.73 -12.35 -15.75
C LYS A 69 14.42 -12.57 -14.40
N ASN A 70 13.79 -12.15 -13.29
CA ASN A 70 14.42 -12.12 -11.95
C ASN A 70 13.56 -12.89 -10.93
N SER A 71 13.81 -14.17 -10.76
CA SER A 71 13.05 -15.03 -9.84
C SER A 71 13.28 -14.73 -8.35
N ASN A 72 14.35 -13.99 -8.03
CA ASN A 72 14.70 -13.58 -6.68
C ASN A 72 14.06 -12.24 -6.24
N ILE A 73 13.10 -11.73 -7.03
CA ILE A 73 12.31 -10.56 -6.65
C ILE A 73 10.85 -10.92 -6.42
N ILE A 74 10.19 -10.15 -5.58
CA ILE A 74 8.74 -10.01 -5.55
C ILE A 74 8.45 -8.57 -5.98
N LEU A 75 7.65 -8.39 -7.03
CA LEU A 75 7.25 -7.07 -7.52
C LEU A 75 5.83 -6.74 -7.06
N GLU A 76 5.68 -5.64 -6.33
CA GLU A 76 4.40 -5.14 -5.84
C GLU A 76 3.89 -3.98 -6.69
N PHE A 77 2.70 -4.09 -7.26
CA PHE A 77 1.96 -2.99 -7.86
C PHE A 77 1.00 -2.38 -6.84
N LYS A 78 1.33 -1.20 -6.32
CA LYS A 78 0.49 -0.49 -5.35
C LYS A 78 -0.41 0.54 -6.03
N THR A 79 -1.71 0.51 -5.74
CA THR A 79 -2.69 1.34 -6.45
C THR A 79 -3.86 1.82 -5.58
N LYS A 80 -4.55 2.87 -6.03
CA LYS A 80 -5.90 3.31 -5.63
C LYS A 80 -6.86 3.26 -6.83
N SER A 81 -6.43 2.66 -7.94
CA SER A 81 -7.19 2.58 -9.19
C SER A 81 -8.01 1.29 -9.27
N LYS A 82 -9.02 1.30 -10.11
CA LYS A 82 -9.74 0.10 -10.57
C LYS A 82 -9.26 -0.42 -11.91
N ASN A 83 -8.23 0.19 -12.49
CA ASN A 83 -7.75 -0.10 -13.83
C ASN A 83 -6.86 -1.35 -13.85
N ILE A 84 -7.48 -2.53 -13.89
CA ILE A 84 -6.81 -3.82 -13.90
C ILE A 84 -6.90 -4.54 -15.25
N LYS A 85 -7.56 -3.91 -16.25
CA LYS A 85 -7.83 -4.55 -17.55
C LYS A 85 -6.59 -5.12 -18.22
N TYR A 86 -5.46 -4.41 -18.10
CA TYR A 86 -4.21 -4.89 -18.70
C TYR A 86 -3.76 -6.20 -18.02
N LEU A 87 -3.72 -6.26 -16.69
CA LEU A 87 -3.28 -7.44 -15.94
C LEU A 87 -4.18 -8.66 -16.13
N LEU A 88 -5.49 -8.45 -16.30
CA LEU A 88 -6.43 -9.54 -16.57
C LEU A 88 -6.23 -10.19 -17.96
N ASN A 89 -5.53 -9.51 -18.88
CA ASN A 89 -5.29 -10.01 -20.24
C ASN A 89 -3.81 -10.31 -20.51
N ALA A 90 -2.92 -10.00 -19.56
CA ALA A 90 -1.49 -10.23 -19.68
C ALA A 90 -1.11 -11.58 -19.05
N ASP A 91 -0.02 -12.15 -19.53
CA ASP A 91 0.67 -13.26 -18.87
C ASP A 91 1.49 -12.70 -17.71
N VAL A 92 0.87 -12.64 -16.51
CA VAL A 92 1.47 -12.05 -15.32
C VAL A 92 2.40 -13.07 -14.65
N PRO A 93 3.71 -12.75 -14.47
CA PRO A 93 4.63 -13.64 -13.77
C PRO A 93 4.19 -13.94 -12.33
N PRO A 94 4.46 -15.15 -11.81
CA PRO A 94 3.99 -15.58 -10.48
C PRO A 94 4.60 -14.80 -9.32
N ASN A 95 5.69 -14.09 -9.53
CA ASN A 95 6.36 -13.25 -8.54
C ASN A 95 5.86 -11.79 -8.51
N ILE A 96 4.66 -11.55 -9.04
CA ILE A 96 3.96 -10.27 -8.98
C ILE A 96 2.72 -10.39 -8.10
N PHE A 97 2.48 -9.38 -7.26
CA PHE A 97 1.21 -9.19 -6.61
C PHE A 97 0.73 -7.74 -6.70
N VAL A 98 -0.57 -7.54 -6.51
CA VAL A 98 -1.18 -6.21 -6.60
C VAL A 98 -1.78 -5.83 -5.26
N SER A 99 -1.47 -4.64 -4.79
CA SER A 99 -1.96 -4.16 -3.50
C SER A 99 -2.77 -2.87 -3.62
N TRP A 100 -3.82 -2.76 -2.81
CA TRP A 100 -4.67 -1.58 -2.77
C TRP A 100 -4.50 -0.82 -1.46
N SER A 101 -4.36 0.52 -1.59
CA SER A 101 -4.59 1.39 -0.43
C SER A 101 -6.07 1.39 -0.09
N MET A 102 -6.40 1.09 1.18
CA MET A 102 -7.77 0.91 1.65
C MET A 102 -8.14 1.95 2.68
N ASN A 103 -9.24 2.63 2.44
CA ASN A 103 -9.85 3.56 3.37
C ASN A 103 -11.38 3.44 3.33
N PRO A 104 -12.10 3.81 4.41
CA PRO A 104 -13.55 3.89 4.39
C PRO A 104 -14.07 4.86 3.31
N GLN A 105 -15.22 4.59 2.72
CA GLN A 105 -15.76 5.39 1.61
C GLN A 105 -15.87 6.87 1.96
N LEU A 106 -16.33 7.18 3.17
CA LEU A 106 -16.42 8.56 3.66
C LEU A 106 -15.07 9.29 3.54
N PHE A 107 -13.98 8.63 3.90
CA PHE A 107 -12.63 9.21 3.79
C PHE A 107 -12.18 9.35 2.33
N ILE A 108 -12.49 8.36 1.50
CA ILE A 108 -12.19 8.40 0.05
C ILE A 108 -12.89 9.60 -0.60
N ASP A 109 -14.18 9.82 -0.32
CA ASP A 109 -14.97 10.89 -0.92
C ASP A 109 -14.43 12.28 -0.58
N HIS A 110 -13.96 12.45 0.66
CA HIS A 110 -13.52 13.76 1.14
C HIS A 110 -12.02 14.05 0.94
N GLU A 111 -11.18 13.03 0.87
CA GLU A 111 -9.72 13.23 0.95
C GLU A 111 -8.94 12.55 -0.19
N GLU A 112 -9.53 11.60 -0.94
CA GLU A 112 -8.84 10.85 -1.98
C GLU A 112 -9.43 11.14 -3.38
N HIS A 113 -9.43 12.40 -3.78
CA HIS A 113 -10.06 12.85 -5.02
C HIS A 113 -9.47 12.19 -6.28
N GLY A 114 -10.37 11.78 -7.19
CA GLY A 114 -9.99 11.17 -8.46
C GLY A 114 -9.47 9.73 -8.36
N THR A 115 -9.59 9.09 -7.19
CA THR A 115 -9.28 7.66 -7.01
C THR A 115 -10.53 6.80 -7.16
N ALA A 116 -10.37 5.49 -7.22
CA ALA A 116 -11.50 4.56 -7.23
C ALA A 116 -12.21 4.54 -5.86
N SER A 117 -13.53 4.29 -5.87
CA SER A 117 -14.30 4.08 -4.65
C SER A 117 -13.85 2.80 -3.93
N LEU A 118 -14.22 2.64 -2.66
CA LEU A 118 -13.93 1.42 -1.89
C LEU A 118 -14.45 0.17 -2.60
N GLU A 119 -15.69 0.18 -3.06
CA GLU A 119 -16.29 -0.95 -3.77
C GLU A 119 -15.55 -1.26 -5.08
N GLN A 120 -15.12 -0.23 -5.81
CA GLN A 120 -14.35 -0.42 -7.04
C GLN A 120 -12.96 -1.00 -6.77
N ARG A 121 -12.29 -0.61 -5.66
CA ARG A 121 -11.00 -1.20 -5.26
C ARG A 121 -11.16 -2.67 -4.86
N LEU A 122 -12.19 -2.98 -4.06
CA LEU A 122 -12.48 -4.35 -3.64
C LEU A 122 -12.86 -5.25 -4.83
N ALA A 123 -13.70 -4.76 -5.73
CA ALA A 123 -14.08 -5.50 -6.94
C ALA A 123 -12.88 -5.76 -7.86
N ALA A 124 -11.99 -4.78 -8.03
CA ALA A 124 -10.77 -4.95 -8.80
C ALA A 124 -9.82 -5.96 -8.15
N ALA A 125 -9.63 -5.89 -6.83
CA ALA A 125 -8.83 -6.86 -6.10
C ALA A 125 -9.42 -8.28 -6.20
N ARG A 126 -10.75 -8.42 -6.08
CA ARG A 126 -11.42 -9.72 -6.22
C ARG A 126 -11.20 -10.31 -7.62
N ALA A 127 -11.37 -9.51 -8.66
CA ALA A 127 -11.20 -9.99 -10.04
C ALA A 127 -9.75 -10.47 -10.33
N LEU A 128 -8.73 -9.81 -9.77
CA LEU A 128 -7.35 -10.29 -9.88
C LEU A 128 -7.10 -11.55 -9.04
N ALA A 129 -7.65 -11.63 -7.84
CA ALA A 129 -7.54 -12.83 -7.02
C ALA A 129 -8.25 -14.05 -7.69
N ASP A 130 -9.41 -13.83 -8.31
CA ASP A 130 -10.12 -14.86 -9.12
C ASP A 130 -9.30 -15.32 -10.32
N SER A 131 -8.41 -14.49 -10.86
CA SER A 131 -7.47 -14.87 -11.93
C SER A 131 -6.15 -15.47 -11.42
N GLY A 132 -6.03 -15.75 -10.12
CA GLY A 132 -4.84 -16.36 -9.51
C GLY A 132 -3.72 -15.37 -9.16
N ILE A 133 -3.94 -14.06 -9.29
CA ILE A 133 -2.95 -13.06 -8.91
C ILE A 133 -3.11 -12.73 -7.42
N LEU A 134 -2.04 -12.91 -6.65
CA LEU A 134 -2.02 -12.60 -5.22
C LEU A 134 -2.31 -11.11 -4.99
N VAL A 135 -3.12 -10.79 -3.97
CA VAL A 135 -3.47 -9.41 -3.63
C VAL A 135 -2.93 -8.98 -2.26
N GLY A 136 -2.92 -7.69 -2.00
CA GLY A 136 -2.50 -7.12 -0.71
C GLY A 136 -3.31 -5.88 -0.35
N PHE A 137 -3.33 -5.52 0.93
CA PHE A 137 -4.12 -4.38 1.43
C PHE A 137 -3.28 -3.47 2.32
N HIS A 138 -3.24 -2.19 1.97
CA HIS A 138 -2.59 -1.15 2.73
C HIS A 138 -3.60 -0.24 3.39
N PHE A 139 -3.77 -0.35 4.68
CA PHE A 139 -4.55 0.59 5.49
C PHE A 139 -3.68 1.80 5.79
N HIS A 140 -3.46 2.64 4.78
CA HIS A 140 -2.57 3.80 4.80
C HIS A 140 -3.21 5.04 4.17
N PRO A 141 -3.45 6.08 4.99
CA PRO A 141 -3.34 6.11 6.45
C PRO A 141 -4.63 5.65 7.12
N ILE A 142 -4.55 5.06 8.30
CA ILE A 142 -5.71 4.92 9.18
C ILE A 142 -5.89 6.26 9.89
N VAL A 143 -7.09 6.83 9.79
CA VAL A 143 -7.37 8.19 10.27
C VAL A 143 -8.38 8.18 11.39
N ASN A 144 -8.07 8.90 12.47
CA ASN A 144 -8.94 9.07 13.64
C ASN A 144 -9.90 10.25 13.42
N TYR A 145 -11.16 9.98 13.09
CA TYR A 145 -12.25 10.94 12.96
C TYR A 145 -13.50 10.42 13.69
N GLN A 146 -14.53 11.24 13.81
CA GLN A 146 -15.75 10.80 14.48
C GLN A 146 -16.41 9.64 13.70
N GLY A 147 -16.55 8.47 14.34
CA GLY A 147 -17.12 7.26 13.72
C GLY A 147 -16.09 6.32 13.10
N TRP A 148 -14.80 6.68 13.02
CA TRP A 148 -13.76 5.91 12.38
C TRP A 148 -13.71 4.41 12.75
N LYS A 149 -13.98 4.07 14.03
CA LYS A 149 -13.96 2.67 14.48
C LYS A 149 -15.00 1.82 13.77
N LYS A 150 -16.22 2.36 13.61
CA LYS A 150 -17.30 1.68 12.89
C LYS A 150 -16.95 1.49 11.43
N ASP A 151 -16.40 2.53 10.81
CA ASP A 151 -16.12 2.54 9.38
C ASP A 151 -14.95 1.60 9.03
N TYR A 152 -13.86 1.61 9.81
CA TYR A 152 -12.74 0.67 9.60
C TYR A 152 -13.12 -0.77 9.96
N ARG A 153 -13.96 -0.99 10.98
CA ARG A 153 -14.52 -2.33 11.27
C ARG A 153 -15.29 -2.86 10.07
N TYR A 154 -16.19 -2.06 9.52
CA TYR A 154 -16.95 -2.41 8.33
C TYR A 154 -16.05 -2.74 7.14
N LEU A 155 -15.02 -1.93 6.91
CA LEU A 155 -14.03 -2.16 5.86
C LEU A 155 -13.31 -3.48 6.05
N VAL A 156 -12.80 -3.77 7.25
CA VAL A 156 -12.11 -5.04 7.55
C VAL A 156 -13.06 -6.22 7.36
N GLN A 157 -14.30 -6.13 7.84
CA GLN A 157 -15.28 -7.20 7.67
C GLN A 157 -15.58 -7.47 6.18
N LYS A 158 -15.65 -6.44 5.33
CA LYS A 158 -15.77 -6.64 3.89
C LYS A 158 -14.55 -7.39 3.30
N VAL A 159 -13.34 -7.01 3.68
CA VAL A 159 -12.12 -7.70 3.23
C VAL A 159 -12.15 -9.16 3.66
N LEU A 160 -12.46 -9.46 4.93
CA LEU A 160 -12.56 -10.82 5.47
C LEU A 160 -13.64 -11.66 4.78
N ALA A 161 -14.74 -11.03 4.38
CA ALA A 161 -15.85 -11.73 3.71
C ALA A 161 -15.57 -12.02 2.23
N MET A 162 -14.76 -11.19 1.57
CA MET A 162 -14.49 -11.30 0.14
C MET A 162 -13.25 -12.13 -0.20
N PHE A 163 -12.30 -12.27 0.71
CA PHE A 163 -11.02 -12.91 0.44
C PHE A 163 -10.69 -13.99 1.46
N SER A 164 -10.04 -15.06 0.99
CA SER A 164 -9.40 -16.05 1.85
C SER A 164 -7.96 -15.62 2.20
N PRO A 165 -7.41 -16.08 3.33
CA PRO A 165 -6.02 -15.79 3.68
C PRO A 165 -4.99 -16.25 2.64
N SER A 166 -5.29 -17.29 1.86
CA SER A 166 -4.40 -17.82 0.81
C SER A 166 -4.25 -16.86 -0.37
N GLU A 167 -5.26 -16.03 -0.64
CA GLU A 167 -5.28 -15.07 -1.74
C GLU A 167 -4.59 -13.74 -1.38
N VAL A 168 -4.24 -13.54 -0.09
CA VAL A 168 -3.70 -12.27 0.40
C VAL A 168 -2.28 -12.42 0.90
N GLY A 169 -1.34 -11.79 0.20
CA GLY A 169 0.08 -11.80 0.55
C GLY A 169 0.36 -11.03 1.83
N LEU A 170 -0.14 -9.82 1.93
CA LEU A 170 0.11 -8.95 3.08
C LEU A 170 -1.04 -8.00 3.40
N VAL A 171 -1.07 -7.57 4.66
CA VAL A 171 -1.84 -6.42 5.14
C VAL A 171 -0.89 -5.49 5.89
N SER A 172 -0.81 -4.24 5.45
CA SER A 172 0.00 -3.25 6.15
C SER A 172 -0.85 -2.17 6.81
N LEU A 173 -0.42 -1.74 7.98
CA LEU A 173 -1.07 -0.71 8.78
C LEU A 173 -0.18 0.53 8.90
N GLY A 174 -0.75 1.70 8.74
CA GLY A 174 -0.03 2.96 8.92
C GLY A 174 -0.97 4.08 9.31
N THR A 175 -0.49 5.01 10.13
CA THR A 175 -1.25 6.21 10.50
C THR A 175 -0.73 7.44 9.74
N LEU A 176 -1.44 8.56 9.86
CA LEU A 176 -0.97 9.84 9.32
C LEU A 176 0.41 10.18 9.87
N THR A 177 1.37 10.29 8.95
CA THR A 177 2.75 10.64 9.31
C THR A 177 3.31 11.58 8.25
N PHE A 178 3.80 12.74 8.68
CA PHE A 178 4.34 13.78 7.81
C PHE A 178 5.73 14.21 8.22
N ILE A 179 6.58 14.47 7.27
CA ILE A 179 7.79 15.24 7.49
C ILE A 179 7.38 16.70 7.78
N LYS A 180 7.93 17.30 8.83
CA LYS A 180 7.52 18.63 9.33
C LYS A 180 7.43 19.71 8.23
N PRO A 181 8.40 19.90 7.33
CA PRO A 181 8.28 20.89 6.26
C PRO A 181 7.12 20.62 5.31
N LEU A 182 6.81 19.33 5.06
CA LEU A 182 5.79 18.96 4.09
C LEU A 182 4.38 19.27 4.59
N ILE A 183 4.06 18.98 5.85
CA ILE A 183 2.73 19.31 6.39
C ILE A 183 2.50 20.81 6.42
N GLN A 184 3.54 21.61 6.71
CA GLN A 184 3.43 23.07 6.62
C GLN A 184 3.13 23.54 5.21
N LYS A 185 3.87 23.01 4.21
CA LYS A 185 3.65 23.33 2.79
C LYS A 185 2.25 22.92 2.32
N LEU A 186 1.75 21.74 2.72
CA LEU A 186 0.39 21.30 2.40
C LEU A 186 -0.66 22.22 3.02
N ARG A 187 -0.50 22.60 4.28
CA ARG A 187 -1.42 23.55 4.95
C ARG A 187 -1.46 24.93 4.30
N MET A 188 -0.33 25.37 3.75
CA MET A 188 -0.22 26.66 3.04
C MET A 188 -0.69 26.61 1.59
N SER A 189 -0.92 25.44 1.01
CA SER A 189 -1.29 25.25 -0.39
C SER A 189 -2.77 25.57 -0.70
N GLY A 190 -3.57 25.90 0.31
CA GLY A 190 -4.99 26.18 0.14
C GLY A 190 -5.85 24.92 -0.14
N ILE A 191 -5.30 23.73 0.06
CA ILE A 191 -6.08 22.47 -0.04
C ILE A 191 -7.09 22.43 1.10
N ASP A 192 -8.37 22.34 0.76
CA ASP A 192 -9.43 22.10 1.75
C ASP A 192 -9.36 20.65 2.21
N SER A 193 -8.89 20.46 3.45
CA SER A 193 -8.75 19.14 4.05
C SER A 193 -8.84 19.21 5.56
N LYS A 194 -9.78 18.46 6.13
CA LYS A 194 -9.90 18.30 7.60
C LYS A 194 -8.74 17.49 8.17
N VAL A 195 -8.16 16.59 7.40
CA VAL A 195 -7.02 15.76 7.79
C VAL A 195 -5.78 16.62 8.07
N LEU A 196 -5.54 17.64 7.27
CA LEU A 196 -4.41 18.54 7.45
C LEU A 196 -4.53 19.42 8.71
N GLN A 197 -5.74 19.53 9.27
CA GLN A 197 -6.02 20.31 10.49
C GLN A 197 -5.90 19.48 11.78
N ILE A 198 -5.77 18.15 11.68
CA ILE A 198 -5.66 17.26 12.84
C ILE A 198 -4.41 17.65 13.66
N PRO A 199 -4.55 17.82 14.99
CA PRO A 199 -3.40 18.03 15.87
C PRO A 199 -2.44 16.85 15.84
N MET A 200 -1.16 17.13 15.69
CA MET A 200 -0.11 16.11 15.58
C MET A 200 1.07 16.41 16.48
N ASP A 201 1.57 15.38 17.13
CA ASP A 201 2.77 15.42 17.95
C ASP A 201 4.05 15.19 17.14
N LYS A 202 5.19 15.43 17.78
CA LYS A 202 6.49 15.02 17.26
C LYS A 202 6.65 13.50 17.48
N ALA A 203 6.97 12.77 16.44
CA ALA A 203 7.24 11.34 16.49
C ALA A 203 8.47 11.04 15.62
N ALA A 204 9.61 10.70 16.23
CA ALA A 204 10.88 10.37 15.53
C ALA A 204 11.23 11.36 14.39
N GLY A 205 11.22 12.69 14.70
CA GLY A 205 11.51 13.75 13.72
C GLY A 205 10.39 14.07 12.74
N LYS A 206 9.29 13.33 12.77
CA LYS A 206 8.09 13.51 11.94
C LYS A 206 6.94 14.09 12.76
N LYS A 207 5.81 14.36 12.11
CA LYS A 207 4.54 14.73 12.71
C LYS A 207 3.54 13.60 12.52
N SER A 208 2.95 13.11 13.62
CA SER A 208 1.98 12.02 13.60
C SER A 208 1.06 12.10 14.83
N TYR A 209 0.15 11.14 14.99
CA TYR A 209 -0.65 11.03 16.21
C TYR A 209 0.22 10.75 17.43
N PRO A 210 -0.25 11.12 18.65
CA PRO A 210 0.34 10.66 19.90
C PRO A 210 0.43 9.13 19.96
N LYS A 211 1.46 8.58 20.60
CA LYS A 211 1.67 7.13 20.71
C LYS A 211 0.45 6.38 21.26
N SER A 212 -0.21 6.95 22.27
CA SER A 212 -1.42 6.36 22.85
C SER A 212 -2.58 6.26 21.84
N THR A 213 -2.71 7.24 20.96
CA THR A 213 -3.70 7.23 19.87
C THR A 213 -3.33 6.20 18.81
N LYS A 214 -2.06 6.13 18.40
CA LYS A 214 -1.58 5.13 17.45
C LYS A 214 -1.83 3.70 17.95
N LYS A 215 -1.47 3.40 19.21
CA LYS A 215 -1.72 2.08 19.83
C LYS A 215 -3.21 1.72 19.75
N LYS A 216 -4.12 2.63 20.08
CA LYS A 216 -5.58 2.41 19.99
C LYS A 216 -6.04 2.15 18.56
N ILE A 217 -5.50 2.89 17.58
CA ILE A 217 -5.84 2.75 16.16
C ILE A 217 -5.40 1.37 15.67
N PHE A 218 -4.13 1.03 15.83
CA PHE A 218 -3.58 -0.22 15.34
C PHE A 218 -4.20 -1.43 16.05
N GLN A 219 -4.36 -1.37 17.37
CA GLN A 219 -4.97 -2.44 18.16
C GLN A 219 -6.40 -2.75 17.67
N MET A 220 -7.19 -1.72 17.34
CA MET A 220 -8.55 -1.92 16.85
C MET A 220 -8.55 -2.65 15.51
N VAL A 221 -7.77 -2.20 14.53
CA VAL A 221 -7.72 -2.82 13.21
C VAL A 221 -7.10 -4.22 13.28
N TRP A 222 -6.03 -4.41 14.07
CA TRP A 222 -5.41 -5.69 14.31
C TRP A 222 -6.40 -6.71 14.89
N ASN A 223 -7.17 -6.33 15.90
CA ASN A 223 -8.17 -7.21 16.52
C ASN A 223 -9.29 -7.62 15.54
N GLU A 224 -9.71 -6.74 14.64
CA GLU A 224 -10.72 -7.08 13.63
C GLU A 224 -10.17 -8.11 12.61
N PHE A 225 -8.84 -8.11 12.35
CA PHE A 225 -8.19 -9.11 11.50
C PHE A 225 -7.83 -10.43 12.22
N ARG A 226 -8.30 -10.67 13.44
CA ARG A 226 -7.99 -11.90 14.22
C ARG A 226 -8.10 -13.20 13.42
N PRO A 227 -9.09 -13.43 12.53
CA PRO A 227 -9.18 -14.66 11.73
C PRO A 227 -7.98 -14.92 10.81
N TRP A 228 -7.21 -13.87 10.48
CA TRP A 228 -6.05 -13.94 9.58
C TRP A 228 -4.69 -13.93 10.29
N HIS A 229 -4.66 -13.80 11.62
CA HIS A 229 -3.41 -13.85 12.37
C HIS A 229 -2.67 -15.16 12.10
N GLY A 230 -1.37 -15.09 11.83
CA GLY A 230 -0.53 -16.24 11.47
C GLY A 230 -0.75 -16.81 10.06
N LYS A 231 -1.74 -16.30 9.30
CA LYS A 231 -2.06 -16.77 7.95
C LYS A 231 -1.74 -15.76 6.86
N VAL A 232 -1.69 -14.47 7.20
CA VAL A 232 -1.34 -13.36 6.31
C VAL A 232 -0.19 -12.60 6.95
N PHE A 233 0.69 -12.04 6.15
CA PHE A 233 1.78 -11.22 6.64
C PHE A 233 1.27 -9.84 7.05
N PHE A 234 1.42 -9.48 8.33
CA PHE A 234 1.05 -8.16 8.84
C PHE A 234 2.27 -7.35 9.20
N TYR A 235 2.26 -6.07 8.85
CA TYR A 235 3.30 -5.15 9.30
C TYR A 235 2.78 -3.73 9.52
N MET A 236 3.55 -2.93 10.27
CA MET A 236 3.31 -1.50 10.45
C MET A 236 4.33 -0.69 9.66
N CYS A 237 3.85 0.24 8.86
CA CYS A 237 4.70 1.12 8.06
C CYS A 237 5.16 2.32 8.88
N MET A 238 6.48 2.56 8.92
CA MET A 238 7.12 3.74 9.54
C MET A 238 6.79 3.91 11.04
N GLU A 239 6.61 2.83 11.77
CA GLU A 239 6.31 2.88 13.20
C GLU A 239 7.50 2.44 14.07
N GLU A 240 7.52 2.93 15.31
CA GLU A 240 8.54 2.61 16.29
C GLU A 240 8.33 1.20 16.88
N ARG A 241 9.43 0.52 17.27
CA ARG A 241 9.42 -0.79 17.92
C ARG A 241 8.40 -0.89 19.05
N GLU A 242 8.32 0.11 19.93
CA GLU A 242 7.36 0.16 21.04
C GLU A 242 5.90 -0.01 20.61
N ILE A 243 5.54 0.50 19.42
CA ILE A 243 4.19 0.35 18.87
C ILE A 243 3.98 -1.06 18.34
N TRP A 244 4.98 -1.64 17.65
CA TRP A 244 4.95 -3.01 17.17
C TRP A 244 4.76 -4.00 18.33
N ASP A 245 5.58 -3.92 19.35
CA ASP A 245 5.52 -4.79 20.53
C ASP A 245 4.17 -4.67 21.26
N ALA A 246 3.65 -3.44 21.39
CA ALA A 246 2.39 -3.20 22.06
C ALA A 246 1.16 -3.76 21.31
N VAL A 247 1.23 -3.91 19.98
CA VAL A 247 0.09 -4.31 19.15
C VAL A 247 0.23 -5.73 18.64
N PHE A 248 1.39 -6.11 18.10
CA PHE A 248 1.64 -7.44 17.54
C PHE A 248 2.27 -8.41 18.54
N GLY A 249 2.84 -7.89 19.64
CA GLY A 249 3.55 -8.69 20.64
C GLY A 249 4.99 -9.05 20.23
N ASN A 250 5.44 -8.57 19.07
CA ASN A 250 6.80 -8.77 18.55
C ASN A 250 7.20 -7.66 17.59
N CYS A 251 8.51 -7.56 17.34
CA CYS A 251 9.08 -6.70 16.32
C CYS A 251 10.35 -7.35 15.76
N TYR A 252 10.65 -7.11 14.51
CA TYR A 252 11.89 -7.55 13.87
C TYR A 252 13.09 -6.78 14.43
N GLU A 253 14.24 -7.44 14.52
CA GLU A 253 15.46 -6.80 15.04
C GLU A 253 15.97 -5.71 14.10
N ASN A 254 15.87 -5.96 12.80
CA ASN A 254 16.33 -5.06 11.76
C ASN A 254 15.54 -5.23 10.45
N ASN A 255 15.82 -4.35 9.48
CA ASN A 255 15.14 -4.40 8.17
C ASN A 255 15.43 -5.68 7.39
N SER A 256 16.62 -6.26 7.50
CA SER A 256 16.96 -7.49 6.77
C SER A 256 16.14 -8.69 7.23
N GLU A 257 15.92 -8.81 8.53
CA GLU A 257 15.04 -9.84 9.11
C GLU A 257 13.59 -9.65 8.65
N PHE A 258 13.11 -8.40 8.70
CA PHE A 258 11.77 -8.04 8.22
C PHE A 258 11.58 -8.39 6.74
N GLU A 259 12.49 -7.96 5.86
CA GLU A 259 12.41 -8.21 4.42
C GLU A 259 12.48 -9.70 4.10
N THR A 260 13.32 -10.46 4.81
CA THR A 260 13.41 -11.92 4.67
C THR A 260 12.09 -12.59 5.05
N ALA A 261 11.50 -12.22 6.18
CA ALA A 261 10.23 -12.77 6.64
C ALA A 261 9.07 -12.43 5.68
N LEU A 262 9.02 -11.19 5.19
CA LEU A 262 8.04 -10.75 4.20
C LEU A 262 8.19 -11.55 2.90
N PHE A 263 9.42 -11.63 2.37
CA PHE A 263 9.68 -12.34 1.12
C PHE A 263 9.28 -13.82 1.24
N GLN A 264 9.72 -14.51 2.28
CA GLN A 264 9.39 -15.92 2.50
C GLN A 264 7.87 -16.15 2.59
N HIS A 265 7.15 -15.31 3.31
CA HIS A 265 5.71 -15.45 3.47
C HIS A 265 4.96 -15.22 2.15
N VAL A 266 5.30 -14.17 1.42
CA VAL A 266 4.61 -13.80 0.18
C VAL A 266 4.96 -14.78 -0.94
N SER A 267 6.24 -15.14 -1.13
CA SER A 267 6.67 -16.10 -2.16
C SER A 267 6.10 -17.49 -1.91
N GLY A 268 5.99 -17.91 -0.64
CA GLY A 268 5.36 -19.18 -0.28
C GLY A 268 3.91 -19.29 -0.75
N LYS A 269 3.16 -18.18 -0.73
CA LYS A 269 1.78 -18.16 -1.26
C LYS A 269 1.72 -18.13 -2.79
N MET A 270 2.65 -17.43 -3.43
CA MET A 270 2.75 -17.37 -4.89
C MET A 270 2.97 -18.75 -5.51
N SER A 271 3.74 -19.62 -4.84
CA SER A 271 4.02 -20.99 -5.29
C SER A 271 2.81 -21.93 -5.23
N HIS A 272 1.79 -21.58 -4.45
CA HIS A 272 0.57 -22.40 -4.26
C HIS A 272 -0.61 -21.90 -5.10
N ALA A 273 -0.48 -20.76 -5.78
CA ALA A 273 -1.53 -20.19 -6.62
C ALA A 273 -1.53 -20.72 -8.07
N GLN A 274 -0.59 -21.61 -8.41
CA GLN A 274 -0.50 -22.36 -9.67
C GLN A 274 -1.10 -23.74 -9.47
#